data_e44ef6f10cd462cf611b5538218f0a98
#
_entry.id   e44ef6f10cd462cf611b5538218f0a98
#
_cell.length_a   1.000
_cell.length_b   1.000
_cell.length_c   1.000
_cell.angle_alpha   90.00
_cell.angle_beta   90.00
_cell.angle_gamma   90.00
#
_symmetry.space_group_name_H-M   'P 1'
#
loop_
_entity.id
_entity.type
_entity.pdbx_description
1 polymer ?
#
loop_
_entity_poly.entity_id
_entity_poly.type
_entity_poly.pdbx_seq_one_letter_code
_entity_poly.pdbx_strand_id
1 'polypeptide(L)'
;LYLGNALWNQHQLLVEPSLQGGVFSTRPSNLDARFDADWTEIWAEPAGQLARVGFDAMALVAALGKSNDRDWSKQLVNNSGFQGYSGAFRLLPNGRNIRSFELRKINKGKAKIIRPAPNKI
;
A
#
# COMPACT_ATOMS: atom_id res chain seq x y z
N LEU A 1 -16.96 7.36 -17.52
CA LEU A 1 -16.28 6.94 -16.29
C LEU A 1 -14.77 6.83 -16.56
N TYR A 2 -13.96 7.59 -15.81
CA TYR A 2 -12.50 7.48 -15.90
C TYR A 2 -12.00 6.56 -14.80
N LEU A 3 -11.06 5.68 -15.15
CA LEU A 3 -10.39 4.77 -14.23
C LEU A 3 -8.90 5.09 -14.18
N GLY A 4 -8.36 5.20 -12.98
CA GLY A 4 -6.97 5.53 -12.74
C GLY A 4 -6.29 4.61 -11.72
N ASN A 5 -5.03 4.91 -11.46
CA ASN A 5 -4.21 4.22 -10.49
C ASN A 5 -3.75 5.18 -9.37
N ALA A 6 -2.88 4.70 -8.49
CA ALA A 6 -2.37 5.44 -7.32
C ALA A 6 -1.72 6.80 -7.66
N LEU A 7 -1.24 7.01 -8.88
CA LEU A 7 -0.67 8.29 -9.30
C LEU A 7 -1.69 9.43 -9.30
N TRP A 8 -3.00 9.10 -9.36
CA TRP A 8 -4.06 10.10 -9.26
C TRP A 8 -4.22 10.69 -7.85
N ASN A 9 -3.62 10.08 -6.85
CA ASN A 9 -3.66 10.57 -5.46
C ASN A 9 -2.67 11.73 -5.22
N GLN A 10 -2.59 12.67 -6.14
CA GLN A 10 -1.78 13.88 -6.07
C GLN A 10 -2.70 15.09 -6.12
N HIS A 11 -2.41 16.11 -5.31
CA HIS A 11 -3.27 17.29 -5.19
C HIS A 11 -3.63 17.91 -6.55
N GLN A 12 -2.64 18.05 -7.43
CA GLN A 12 -2.82 18.63 -8.77
C GLN A 12 -3.87 17.87 -9.61
N LEU A 13 -3.86 16.53 -9.56
CA LEU A 13 -4.82 15.70 -10.29
C LEU A 13 -6.19 15.64 -9.59
N LEU A 14 -6.22 15.70 -8.27
CA LEU A 14 -7.48 15.70 -7.54
C LEU A 14 -8.33 16.95 -7.80
N VAL A 15 -7.70 18.10 -8.07
CA VAL A 15 -8.42 19.36 -8.36
C VAL A 15 -8.74 19.54 -9.85
N GLU A 16 -8.22 18.68 -10.73
CA GLU A 16 -8.43 18.75 -12.17
C GLU A 16 -9.93 18.56 -12.51
N PRO A 17 -10.58 19.56 -13.17
CA PRO A 17 -12.02 19.49 -13.44
C PRO A 17 -12.42 18.28 -14.30
N SER A 18 -11.59 17.90 -15.28
CA SER A 18 -11.85 16.78 -16.19
C SER A 18 -11.83 15.41 -15.47
N LEU A 19 -11.17 15.31 -14.33
CA LEU A 19 -11.06 14.08 -13.55
C LEU A 19 -12.12 13.95 -12.44
N GLN A 20 -12.97 14.96 -12.26
CA GLN A 20 -14.04 14.88 -11.25
C GLN A 20 -15.00 13.73 -11.56
N GLY A 21 -15.32 12.93 -10.55
CA GLY A 21 -16.12 11.70 -10.70
C GLY A 21 -15.30 10.47 -11.11
N GLY A 22 -14.02 10.63 -11.47
CA GLY A 22 -13.11 9.52 -11.78
C GLY A 22 -12.85 8.63 -10.57
N VAL A 23 -12.59 7.35 -10.81
CA VAL A 23 -12.32 6.34 -9.78
C VAL A 23 -10.91 5.80 -9.97
N PHE A 24 -10.17 5.62 -8.89
CA PHE A 24 -8.83 5.06 -8.95
C PHE A 24 -8.56 4.11 -7.78
N SER A 25 -7.62 3.18 -8.00
CA SER A 25 -7.14 2.28 -6.98
C SER A 25 -5.86 2.82 -6.34
N THR A 26 -5.76 2.69 -5.03
CA THR A 26 -4.54 3.05 -4.28
C THR A 26 -4.35 2.13 -3.09
N ARG A 27 -3.16 2.15 -2.49
CA ARG A 27 -2.93 1.43 -1.24
C ARG A 27 -3.86 1.95 -0.13
N PRO A 28 -4.14 1.12 0.89
CA PRO A 28 -4.89 1.59 2.06
C PRO A 28 -4.16 2.74 2.76
N SER A 29 -4.94 3.67 3.30
CA SER A 29 -4.44 4.85 4.02
C SER A 29 -4.61 4.80 5.54
N ASN A 30 -5.24 3.75 6.05
CA ASN A 30 -5.55 3.61 7.47
C ASN A 30 -4.32 3.56 8.40
N LEU A 31 -3.14 3.25 7.86
CA LEU A 31 -1.88 3.22 8.61
C LEU A 31 -0.93 4.39 8.25
N ASP A 32 -1.37 5.34 7.43
CA ASP A 32 -0.51 6.44 6.97
C ASP A 32 -0.02 7.29 8.11
N ALA A 33 -0.91 7.75 8.98
CA ALA A 33 -0.55 8.65 10.08
C ALA A 33 0.47 8.02 11.04
N ARG A 34 0.34 6.71 11.30
CA ARG A 34 1.30 5.99 12.15
C ARG A 34 2.67 5.89 11.49
N PHE A 35 2.71 5.46 10.24
CA PHE A 35 3.97 5.35 9.50
C PHE A 35 4.67 6.70 9.37
N ASP A 36 3.92 7.75 9.04
CA ASP A 36 4.49 9.09 8.85
C ASP A 36 5.04 9.67 10.16
N ALA A 37 4.39 9.38 11.30
CA ALA A 37 4.91 9.77 12.62
C ALA A 37 6.23 9.07 12.92
N ASP A 38 6.27 7.74 12.81
CA ASP A 38 7.47 6.92 13.06
C ASP A 38 8.62 7.31 12.10
N TRP A 39 8.30 7.58 10.84
CA TRP A 39 9.27 7.97 9.82
C TRP A 39 9.87 9.36 10.11
N THR A 40 9.01 10.34 10.42
CA THR A 40 9.44 11.73 10.68
C THR A 40 10.28 11.83 11.94
N GLU A 41 10.00 10.99 12.96
CA GLU A 41 10.82 10.91 14.17
C GLU A 41 12.28 10.52 13.87
N ILE A 42 12.47 9.61 12.88
CA ILE A 42 13.81 9.09 12.55
C ILE A 42 14.52 9.98 11.54
N TRP A 43 13.82 10.48 10.52
CA TRP A 43 14.43 11.09 9.34
C TRP A 43 14.20 12.61 9.25
N ALA A 44 13.33 13.19 10.10
CA ALA A 44 12.94 14.60 10.08
C ALA A 44 12.39 15.11 8.73
N GLU A 45 11.96 14.20 7.84
CA GLU A 45 11.44 14.46 6.51
C GLU A 45 10.16 13.66 6.26
N PRO A 46 9.25 14.12 5.37
CA PRO A 46 8.08 13.34 4.98
C PRO A 46 8.45 12.04 4.26
N ALA A 47 7.73 10.98 4.54
CA ALA A 47 7.92 9.70 3.88
C ALA A 47 7.55 9.76 2.39
N GLY A 48 8.45 9.35 1.51
CA GLY A 48 8.18 9.19 0.09
C GLY A 48 7.18 8.06 -0.19
N GLN A 49 6.57 8.05 -1.38
CA GLN A 49 5.57 7.04 -1.76
C GLN A 49 6.09 5.60 -1.68
N LEU A 50 7.38 5.38 -1.97
CA LEU A 50 8.01 4.05 -1.94
C LEU A 50 8.53 3.66 -0.56
N ALA A 51 8.62 4.59 0.38
CA ALA A 51 9.18 4.34 1.72
C ALA A 51 8.45 3.20 2.45
N ARG A 52 7.13 3.15 2.39
CA ARG A 52 6.32 2.10 3.03
C ARG A 52 6.56 0.73 2.42
N VAL A 53 6.66 0.65 1.09
CA VAL A 53 6.92 -0.61 0.39
C VAL A 53 8.33 -1.12 0.71
N GLY A 54 9.31 -0.23 0.74
CA GLY A 54 10.68 -0.55 1.15
C GLY A 54 10.74 -1.04 2.60
N PHE A 55 10.04 -0.34 3.50
CA PHE A 55 9.93 -0.75 4.91
C PHE A 55 9.31 -2.15 5.04
N ASP A 56 8.19 -2.41 4.37
CA ASP A 56 7.51 -3.71 4.40
C ASP A 56 8.40 -4.84 3.88
N ALA A 57 9.18 -4.58 2.82
CA ALA A 57 10.13 -5.55 2.28
C ALA A 57 11.23 -5.89 3.29
N MET A 58 11.81 -4.88 3.95
CA MET A 58 12.84 -5.08 4.96
C MET A 58 12.29 -5.75 6.22
N ALA A 59 11.08 -5.38 6.66
CA ALA A 59 10.41 -6.03 7.78
C ALA A 59 10.14 -7.52 7.51
N LEU A 60 9.77 -7.86 6.27
CA LEU A 60 9.60 -9.25 5.85
C LEU A 60 10.93 -10.02 5.91
N VAL A 61 12.02 -9.46 5.37
CA VAL A 61 13.35 -10.08 5.45
C VAL A 61 13.77 -10.29 6.91
N ALA A 62 13.58 -9.29 7.77
CA ALA A 62 13.90 -9.39 9.18
C ALA A 62 13.06 -10.47 9.91
N ALA A 63 11.79 -10.62 9.56
CA ALA A 63 10.93 -11.66 10.12
C ALA A 63 11.36 -13.06 9.69
N LEU A 64 11.73 -13.24 8.42
CA LEU A 64 12.25 -14.51 7.88
C LEU A 64 13.59 -14.87 8.52
N GLY A 65 14.47 -13.89 8.74
CA GLY A 65 15.76 -14.10 9.38
C GLY A 65 15.69 -14.57 10.84
N LYS A 66 14.57 -14.31 11.51
CA LYS A 66 14.29 -14.80 12.88
C LYS A 66 13.70 -16.20 12.92
N SER A 67 13.24 -16.73 11.78
CA SER A 67 12.67 -18.07 11.71
C SER A 67 13.76 -19.13 11.81
N ASN A 68 13.48 -20.19 12.56
CA ASN A 68 14.35 -21.38 12.63
C ASN A 68 14.26 -22.24 11.35
N ASP A 69 13.21 -22.08 10.58
CA ASP A 69 13.05 -22.73 9.27
C ASP A 69 13.82 -21.91 8.22
N ARG A 70 14.83 -22.52 7.62
CA ARG A 70 15.67 -21.91 6.58
C ARG A 70 15.05 -22.02 5.17
N ASP A 71 13.89 -22.66 5.01
CA ASP A 71 13.19 -22.70 3.73
C ASP A 71 12.39 -21.42 3.51
N TRP A 72 13.10 -20.34 3.24
CA TRP A 72 12.50 -19.04 2.99
C TRP A 72 11.57 -19.03 1.78
N SER A 73 11.80 -19.92 0.81
CA SER A 73 10.95 -20.05 -0.37
C SER A 73 9.51 -20.41 0.01
N LYS A 74 9.34 -21.36 0.92
CA LYS A 74 8.01 -21.74 1.43
C LYS A 74 7.37 -20.65 2.28
N GLN A 75 8.18 -20.00 3.15
CA GLN A 75 7.68 -18.95 4.01
C GLN A 75 7.22 -17.72 3.21
N LEU A 76 7.95 -17.35 2.15
CA LEU A 76 7.60 -16.23 1.27
C LEU A 76 6.27 -16.44 0.54
N VAL A 77 5.95 -17.66 0.12
CA VAL A 77 4.69 -17.99 -0.59
C VAL A 77 3.57 -18.42 0.33
N ASN A 78 3.60 -17.99 1.59
CA ASN A 78 2.59 -18.29 2.59
C ASN A 78 1.19 -17.88 2.12
N ASN A 79 0.24 -18.83 2.20
CA ASN A 79 -1.14 -18.61 1.79
C ASN A 79 -1.89 -17.57 2.64
N SER A 80 -1.48 -17.36 3.88
CA SER A 80 -2.05 -16.31 4.75
C SER A 80 -1.62 -14.89 4.35
N GLY A 81 -0.58 -14.77 3.50
CA GLY A 81 0.00 -13.49 3.13
C GLY A 81 0.66 -12.77 4.29
N PHE A 82 0.91 -11.50 4.08
CA PHE A 82 1.59 -10.61 5.02
C PHE A 82 0.79 -9.33 5.18
N GLN A 83 0.92 -8.69 6.33
CA GLN A 83 0.34 -7.39 6.62
C GLN A 83 1.46 -6.38 6.83
N GLY A 84 1.47 -5.32 6.03
CA GLY A 84 2.44 -4.24 6.11
C GLY A 84 1.79 -2.86 6.14
N TYR A 85 2.61 -1.82 6.22
CA TYR A 85 2.15 -0.43 6.12
C TYR A 85 1.58 -0.08 4.74
N SER A 86 1.99 -0.80 3.69
CA SER A 86 1.42 -0.67 2.35
C SER A 86 0.15 -1.49 2.11
N GLY A 87 -0.39 -2.14 3.15
CA GLY A 87 -1.58 -3.00 3.12
C GLY A 87 -1.25 -4.49 3.13
N ALA A 88 -2.28 -5.33 3.05
CA ALA A 88 -2.12 -6.77 2.94
C ALA A 88 -1.53 -7.15 1.57
N PHE A 89 -0.59 -8.09 1.56
CA PHE A 89 0.00 -8.62 0.34
C PHE A 89 0.37 -10.10 0.46
N ARG A 90 0.43 -10.78 -0.67
CA ARG A 90 0.85 -12.17 -0.76
C ARG A 90 1.76 -12.36 -1.98
N LEU A 91 2.84 -13.09 -1.79
CA LEU A 91 3.74 -13.50 -2.87
C LEU A 91 3.32 -14.87 -3.40
N LEU A 92 3.37 -15.04 -4.70
CA LEU A 92 2.97 -16.26 -5.39
C LEU A 92 4.19 -17.05 -5.89
N PRO A 93 4.10 -18.39 -6.01
CA PRO A 93 5.23 -19.22 -6.49
C PRO A 93 5.76 -18.84 -7.88
N ASN A 94 4.95 -18.17 -8.70
CA ASN A 94 5.33 -17.70 -10.03
C ASN A 94 6.02 -16.33 -10.05
N GLY A 95 6.42 -15.79 -8.87
CA GLY A 95 7.06 -14.50 -8.72
C GLY A 95 6.12 -13.28 -8.78
N ARG A 96 4.81 -13.49 -8.97
CA ARG A 96 3.81 -12.42 -8.93
C ARG A 96 3.40 -12.13 -7.49
N ASN A 97 2.76 -10.97 -7.28
CA ASN A 97 2.14 -10.65 -5.99
C ASN A 97 0.67 -10.29 -6.16
N ILE A 98 -0.07 -10.48 -5.07
CA ILE A 98 -1.43 -9.98 -4.88
C ILE A 98 -1.35 -8.94 -3.78
N ARG A 99 -2.02 -7.79 -3.93
CA ARG A 99 -2.08 -6.73 -2.93
C ARG A 99 -3.51 -6.26 -2.72
N SER A 100 -3.79 -5.85 -1.50
CA SER A 100 -5.05 -5.16 -1.20
C SER A 100 -4.97 -3.71 -1.63
N PHE A 101 -6.04 -3.23 -2.26
CA PHE A 101 -6.20 -1.83 -2.66
C PHE A 101 -7.55 -1.31 -2.20
N GLU A 102 -7.60 -0.04 -1.84
CA GLU A 102 -8.85 0.69 -1.69
C GLU A 102 -9.21 1.39 -3.00
N LEU A 103 -10.50 1.59 -3.23
CA LEU A 103 -11.01 2.40 -4.32
C LEU A 103 -11.43 3.77 -3.81
N ARG A 104 -10.98 4.79 -4.51
CA ARG A 104 -11.33 6.19 -4.24
C ARG A 104 -12.01 6.82 -5.44
N LYS A 105 -12.90 7.76 -5.16
CA LYS A 105 -13.54 8.61 -6.15
C LYS A 105 -13.11 10.06 -5.94
N ILE A 106 -12.75 10.74 -7.03
CA ILE A 106 -12.46 12.17 -6.99
C ILE A 106 -13.80 12.93 -6.89
N ASN A 107 -13.93 13.71 -5.84
CA ASN A 107 -15.12 14.53 -5.61
C ASN A 107 -14.72 15.88 -5.03
N LYS A 108 -15.04 16.96 -5.74
CA LYS A 108 -14.75 18.36 -5.35
C LYS A 108 -13.28 18.54 -4.92
N GLY A 109 -12.35 18.06 -5.71
CA GLY A 109 -10.92 18.19 -5.45
C GLY A 109 -10.36 17.29 -4.34
N LYS A 110 -11.13 16.32 -3.86
CA LYS A 110 -10.73 15.38 -2.80
C LYS A 110 -10.93 13.94 -3.22
N ALA A 111 -10.03 13.06 -2.76
CA ALA A 111 -10.16 11.62 -2.91
C ALA A 111 -11.02 11.03 -1.78
N LYS A 112 -12.23 10.56 -2.09
CA LYS A 112 -13.14 9.93 -1.12
C LYS A 112 -13.08 8.41 -1.29
N ILE A 113 -12.87 7.67 -0.20
CA ILE A 113 -12.91 6.21 -0.21
C ILE A 113 -14.35 5.76 -0.50
N ILE A 114 -14.53 4.97 -1.57
CA ILE A 114 -15.80 4.36 -1.94
C ILE A 114 -15.83 2.85 -1.66
N ARG A 115 -14.64 2.24 -1.56
CA ARG A 115 -14.48 0.85 -1.14
C ARG A 115 -13.16 0.72 -0.37
N PRO A 116 -13.20 0.35 0.92
CA PRO A 116 -11.98 0.13 1.70
C PRO A 116 -11.22 -1.10 1.18
N ALA A 117 -9.92 -1.12 1.43
CA ALA A 117 -9.09 -2.27 1.14
C ALA A 117 -9.45 -3.45 2.06
N PRO A 118 -9.49 -4.69 1.54
CA PRO A 118 -9.63 -5.85 2.40
C PRO A 118 -8.41 -6.02 3.33
N ASN A 119 -8.66 -6.43 4.55
CA ASN A 119 -7.61 -6.67 5.55
C ASN A 119 -6.88 -8.02 5.34
N LYS A 120 -7.43 -8.88 4.50
CA LYS A 120 -6.86 -10.21 4.14
C LYS A 120 -7.04 -10.45 2.66
N ILE A 121 -6.11 -11.19 2.07
CA ILE A 121 -6.11 -11.61 0.67
C ILE A 121 -5.74 -13.09 0.53
#